data_e8a12f84940e9d375e32bde3f3b229d0
#
_entry.id   e8a12f84940e9d375e32bde3f3b229d0
#
_cell.length_a   1.000
_cell.length_b   1.000
_cell.length_c   1.000
_cell.angle_alpha   90.00
_cell.angle_beta   90.00
_cell.angle_gamma   90.00
#
_symmetry.space_group_name_H-M   'P 1'
#
loop_
_entity.id
_entity.type
_entity.pdbx_description
1 polymer ?
#
loop_
_entity_poly.entity_id
_entity_poly.type
_entity_poly.pdbx_seq_one_letter_code
_entity_poly.pdbx_strand_id
1 'polypeptide(L)'
;MVRKKLVLNACGVKSLGGVKLFVEAFELLVEAQTEITVLYSENEFYSELKNQSLENKYVTFIKLTNKRFLHPFLNLITNKKQRKLIESSDAIVHFGNFGFKTKIKSFVLIQNILPFVSKDLKNMILKIFISRSIKSSNYVLVQLKHMSELIGKEY
;
A
#
# COMPACT_ATOMS: atom_id res chain seq x y z
N MET A 1 14.16 18.06 -16.04
CA MET A 1 14.27 17.16 -14.86
C MET A 1 13.25 16.03 -15.02
N VAL A 2 13.67 14.76 -14.97
CA VAL A 2 12.74 13.63 -15.08
C VAL A 2 12.05 13.46 -13.72
N ARG A 3 10.70 13.51 -13.72
CA ARG A 3 9.92 13.31 -12.49
C ARG A 3 9.96 11.86 -12.04
N LYS A 4 10.05 11.66 -10.74
CA LYS A 4 9.85 10.33 -10.13
C LYS A 4 8.39 9.90 -10.27
N LYS A 5 8.18 8.61 -10.58
CA LYS A 5 6.86 7.98 -10.71
C LYS A 5 6.66 6.99 -9.59
N LEU A 6 5.68 7.24 -8.74
CA LEU A 6 5.40 6.37 -7.60
C LEU A 6 3.97 5.80 -7.66
N VAL A 7 3.84 4.56 -7.25
CA VAL A 7 2.54 3.92 -7.02
C VAL A 7 2.30 3.83 -5.53
N LEU A 8 1.17 4.33 -5.06
CA LEU A 8 0.71 4.19 -3.68
C LEU A 8 -0.45 3.19 -3.64
N ASN A 9 -0.21 2.00 -3.14
CA ASN A 9 -1.28 1.01 -2.94
C ASN A 9 -1.94 1.24 -1.59
N ALA A 10 -3.09 1.88 -1.61
CA ALA A 10 -3.90 2.23 -0.45
C ALA A 10 -5.13 1.33 -0.24
N CYS A 11 -5.26 0.24 -1.01
CA CYS A 11 -6.42 -0.67 -0.92
C CYS A 11 -6.64 -1.24 0.49
N GLY A 12 -5.58 -1.45 1.25
CA GLY A 12 -5.62 -1.98 2.62
C GLY A 12 -5.85 -0.95 3.72
N VAL A 13 -5.84 0.35 3.40
CA VAL A 13 -5.94 1.43 4.39
C VAL A 13 -7.39 1.61 4.84
N LYS A 14 -7.65 1.48 6.15
CA LYS A 14 -9.00 1.54 6.73
C LYS A 14 -9.07 2.21 8.09
N SER A 15 -8.00 2.10 8.89
CA SER A 15 -7.96 2.71 10.22
C SER A 15 -7.70 4.22 10.10
N LEU A 16 -8.21 5.00 11.04
CA LEU A 16 -7.94 6.44 11.10
C LEU A 16 -6.44 6.75 11.07
N GLY A 17 -5.62 6.00 11.82
CA GLY A 17 -4.17 6.17 11.80
C GLY A 17 -3.53 5.82 10.45
N GLY A 18 -4.03 4.78 9.78
CA GLY A 18 -3.57 4.41 8.44
C GLY A 18 -3.94 5.44 7.38
N VAL A 19 -5.15 6.01 7.48
CA VAL A 19 -5.62 7.08 6.61
C VAL A 19 -4.75 8.33 6.80
N LYS A 20 -4.54 8.76 8.05
CA LYS A 20 -3.70 9.93 8.35
C LYS A 20 -2.30 9.79 7.76
N LEU A 21 -1.63 8.66 8.02
CA LEU A 21 -0.29 8.41 7.50
C LEU A 21 -0.25 8.39 5.96
N PHE A 22 -1.29 7.83 5.33
CA PHE A 22 -1.40 7.82 3.88
C PHE A 22 -1.55 9.25 3.32
N VAL A 23 -2.41 10.08 3.92
CA VAL A 23 -2.64 11.46 3.51
C VAL A 23 -1.36 12.28 3.64
N GLU A 24 -0.70 12.23 4.79
CA GLU A 24 0.56 12.95 5.02
C GLU A 24 1.63 12.56 3.98
N ALA A 25 1.79 11.26 3.70
CA ALA A 25 2.72 10.79 2.67
C ALA A 25 2.32 11.26 1.27
N PHE A 26 1.03 11.24 0.95
CA PHE A 26 0.49 11.68 -0.34
C PHE A 26 0.74 13.19 -0.55
N GLU A 27 0.42 14.03 0.43
CA GLU A 27 0.62 15.48 0.37
C GLU A 27 2.08 15.84 0.17
N LEU A 28 3.01 15.25 0.94
CA LEU A 28 4.44 15.44 0.77
C LEU A 28 4.94 15.09 -0.64
N LEU A 29 4.40 14.03 -1.23
CA LEU A 29 4.77 13.61 -2.59
C LEU A 29 4.18 14.55 -3.66
N VAL A 30 2.99 15.09 -3.42
CA VAL A 30 2.39 16.12 -4.29
C VAL A 30 3.22 17.40 -4.25
N GLU A 31 3.61 17.87 -3.06
CA GLU A 31 4.49 19.03 -2.89
C GLU A 31 5.85 18.83 -3.58
N ALA A 32 6.40 17.61 -3.50
CA ALA A 32 7.62 17.23 -4.19
C ALA A 32 7.46 17.07 -5.72
N GLN A 33 6.29 17.41 -6.28
CA GLN A 33 5.98 17.30 -7.70
C GLN A 33 6.19 15.90 -8.30
N THR A 34 5.96 14.86 -7.50
CA THR A 34 6.05 13.46 -7.92
C THR A 34 4.83 13.08 -8.78
N GLU A 35 5.04 12.26 -9.81
CA GLU A 35 3.93 11.65 -10.55
C GLU A 35 3.39 10.46 -9.74
N ILE A 36 2.15 10.54 -9.30
CA ILE A 36 1.57 9.61 -8.33
C ILE A 36 0.43 8.82 -8.96
N THR A 37 0.48 7.49 -8.85
CA THR A 37 -0.67 6.62 -9.12
C THR A 37 -1.17 6.02 -7.81
N VAL A 38 -2.40 6.35 -7.43
CA VAL A 38 -3.06 5.79 -6.24
C VAL A 38 -3.92 4.60 -6.64
N LEU A 39 -3.57 3.41 -6.14
CA LEU A 39 -4.42 2.22 -6.23
C LEU A 39 -5.31 2.17 -5.00
N TYR A 40 -6.62 2.14 -5.19
CA TYR A 40 -7.57 2.23 -4.07
C TYR A 40 -8.73 1.24 -4.18
N SER A 41 -9.35 0.95 -3.06
CA SER A 41 -10.70 0.41 -2.97
C SER A 41 -11.65 1.51 -2.56
N GLU A 42 -12.82 1.55 -3.16
CA GLU A 42 -13.78 2.64 -2.95
C GLU A 42 -14.24 2.73 -1.50
N ASN A 43 -14.11 3.91 -0.94
CA ASN A 43 -14.71 4.35 0.31
C ASN A 43 -14.84 5.88 0.27
N GLU A 44 -15.59 6.46 1.18
CA GLU A 44 -15.86 7.91 1.25
C GLU A 44 -14.57 8.74 1.25
N PHE A 45 -13.59 8.32 2.04
CA PHE A 45 -12.30 9.02 2.15
C PHE A 45 -11.58 9.15 0.79
N TYR A 46 -11.51 8.07 -0.01
CA TYR A 46 -10.84 8.15 -1.31
C TYR A 46 -11.63 8.94 -2.34
N SER A 47 -12.94 8.97 -2.22
CA SER A 47 -13.79 9.83 -3.05
C SER A 47 -13.51 11.32 -2.78
N GLU A 48 -13.37 11.69 -1.51
CA GLU A 48 -13.03 13.05 -1.11
C GLU A 48 -11.61 13.45 -1.55
N LEU A 49 -10.61 12.61 -1.27
CA LEU A 49 -9.21 12.83 -1.69
C LEU A 49 -9.11 12.96 -3.21
N LYS A 50 -9.82 12.14 -3.96
CA LYS A 50 -9.88 12.19 -5.42
C LYS A 50 -10.46 13.54 -5.88
N ASN A 51 -11.56 13.98 -5.30
CA ASN A 51 -12.20 15.24 -5.66
C ASN A 51 -11.27 16.43 -5.40
N GLN A 52 -10.59 16.47 -4.26
CA GLN A 52 -9.60 17.51 -3.92
C GLN A 52 -8.38 17.51 -4.86
N SER A 53 -8.05 16.38 -5.46
CA SER A 53 -6.85 16.21 -6.31
C SER A 53 -7.16 16.22 -7.81
N LEU A 54 -8.42 16.44 -8.24
CA LEU A 54 -8.84 16.39 -9.66
C LEU A 54 -8.09 17.38 -10.55
N GLU A 55 -7.65 18.52 -10.00
CA GLU A 55 -6.91 19.54 -10.74
C GLU A 55 -5.41 19.21 -10.86
N ASN A 56 -4.90 18.22 -10.11
CA ASN A 56 -3.49 17.87 -10.15
C ASN A 56 -3.22 16.86 -11.28
N LYS A 57 -2.69 17.37 -12.40
CA LYS A 57 -2.37 16.57 -13.60
C LYS A 57 -1.33 15.46 -13.39
N TYR A 58 -0.65 15.43 -12.23
CA TYR A 58 0.36 14.42 -11.89
C TYR A 58 -0.18 13.32 -10.97
N VAL A 59 -1.47 13.37 -10.62
CA VAL A 59 -2.11 12.37 -9.78
C VAL A 59 -3.14 11.57 -10.59
N THR A 60 -2.99 10.25 -10.55
CA THR A 60 -3.92 9.32 -11.20
C THR A 60 -4.51 8.37 -10.16
N PHE A 61 -5.81 8.22 -10.14
CA PHE A 61 -6.51 7.28 -9.25
C PHE A 61 -7.01 6.07 -10.02
N ILE A 62 -6.68 4.87 -9.54
CA ILE A 62 -7.11 3.60 -10.12
C ILE A 62 -7.83 2.76 -9.07
N LYS A 63 -9.12 2.55 -9.28
CA LYS A 63 -9.92 1.65 -8.47
C LYS A 63 -9.61 0.20 -8.82
N LEU A 64 -9.16 -0.59 -7.84
CA LEU A 64 -8.86 -2.00 -8.03
C LEU A 64 -10.02 -2.92 -7.64
N THR A 65 -10.64 -2.71 -6.47
CA THR A 65 -11.71 -3.56 -5.98
C THR A 65 -12.53 -2.87 -4.91
N ASN A 66 -13.79 -3.28 -4.78
CA ASN A 66 -14.67 -2.91 -3.66
C ASN A 66 -14.72 -4.02 -2.59
N LYS A 67 -14.15 -5.19 -2.88
CA LYS A 67 -14.25 -6.37 -2.02
C LYS A 67 -13.05 -6.45 -1.09
N ARG A 68 -13.28 -6.21 0.20
CA ARG A 68 -12.23 -6.15 1.25
C ARG A 68 -11.42 -7.43 1.37
N PHE A 69 -12.03 -8.59 1.18
CA PHE A 69 -11.36 -9.88 1.27
C PHE A 69 -10.37 -10.16 0.13
N LEU A 70 -10.43 -9.36 -0.96
CA LEU A 70 -9.51 -9.48 -2.09
C LEU A 70 -8.19 -8.73 -1.90
N HIS A 71 -8.04 -7.92 -0.85
CA HIS A 71 -6.80 -7.15 -0.65
C HIS A 71 -5.52 -8.01 -0.58
N PRO A 72 -5.51 -9.20 0.04
CA PRO A 72 -4.33 -10.08 0.00
C PRO A 72 -4.05 -10.68 -1.38
N PHE A 73 -5.00 -10.58 -2.32
CA PHE A 73 -4.95 -11.17 -3.65
C PHE A 73 -4.87 -10.13 -4.78
N LEU A 74 -4.46 -8.89 -4.48
CA LEU A 74 -4.43 -7.80 -5.46
C LEU A 74 -3.67 -8.15 -6.75
N ASN A 75 -2.61 -8.96 -6.64
CA ASN A 75 -1.86 -9.40 -7.82
C ASN A 75 -2.68 -10.27 -8.78
N LEU A 76 -3.72 -10.95 -8.32
CA LEU A 76 -4.59 -11.78 -9.15
C LEU A 76 -5.70 -10.97 -9.84
N ILE A 77 -6.11 -9.87 -9.23
CA ILE A 77 -7.20 -9.03 -9.73
C ILE A 77 -6.72 -7.82 -10.56
N THR A 78 -5.41 -7.52 -10.53
CA THR A 78 -4.82 -6.49 -11.39
C THR A 78 -4.79 -6.94 -12.85
N ASN A 79 -5.41 -6.17 -13.73
CA ASN A 79 -5.39 -6.48 -15.17
C ASN A 79 -4.05 -6.10 -15.82
N LYS A 80 -3.84 -6.51 -17.08
CA LYS A 80 -2.60 -6.26 -17.83
C LYS A 80 -2.24 -4.77 -17.96
N LYS A 81 -3.24 -3.89 -18.15
CA LYS A 81 -3.05 -2.44 -18.28
C LYS A 81 -2.57 -1.84 -16.95
N GLN A 82 -3.21 -2.22 -15.84
CA GLN A 82 -2.83 -1.79 -14.50
C GLN A 82 -1.42 -2.28 -14.13
N ARG A 83 -1.09 -3.55 -14.44
CA ARG A 83 0.27 -4.09 -14.22
C ARG A 83 1.32 -3.32 -15.01
N LYS A 84 1.08 -3.06 -16.29
CA LYS A 84 2.02 -2.29 -17.13
C LYS A 84 2.26 -0.90 -16.53
N LEU A 85 1.22 -0.24 -16.05
CA LEU A 85 1.32 1.07 -15.41
C LEU A 85 2.13 1.00 -14.10
N ILE A 86 1.88 0.00 -13.26
CA ILE A 86 2.67 -0.23 -12.04
C ILE A 86 4.14 -0.47 -12.40
N GLU A 87 4.42 -1.38 -13.34
CA GLU A 87 5.78 -1.77 -13.73
C GLU A 87 6.54 -0.66 -14.50
N SER A 88 5.86 0.36 -15.00
CA SER A 88 6.48 1.56 -15.62
C SER A 88 6.84 2.66 -14.61
N SER A 89 6.57 2.45 -13.33
CA SER A 89 6.89 3.38 -12.25
C SER A 89 8.24 3.04 -11.60
N ASP A 90 8.82 3.98 -10.86
CA ASP A 90 10.12 3.80 -10.20
C ASP A 90 10.00 2.93 -8.94
N ALA A 91 8.89 3.05 -8.21
CA ALA A 91 8.64 2.27 -7.01
C ALA A 91 7.14 2.17 -6.68
N ILE A 92 6.80 1.22 -5.81
CA ILE A 92 5.49 1.07 -5.20
C ILE A 92 5.58 1.02 -3.68
N VAL A 93 4.69 1.73 -3.01
CA VAL A 93 4.52 1.68 -1.55
C VAL A 93 3.15 1.05 -1.25
N HIS A 94 3.17 -0.06 -0.54
CA HIS A 94 1.96 -0.76 -0.10
C HIS A 94 1.60 -0.30 1.32
N PHE A 95 0.50 0.42 1.45
CA PHE A 95 -0.08 0.78 2.74
C PHE A 95 -1.07 -0.29 3.21
N GLY A 96 -1.18 -0.48 4.52
CA GLY A 96 -2.20 -1.36 5.13
C GLY A 96 -1.86 -2.85 5.13
N ASN A 97 -0.60 -3.22 5.31
CA ASN A 97 -0.06 -4.56 5.58
C ASN A 97 -0.01 -5.53 4.38
N PHE A 98 -0.69 -5.25 3.27
CA PHE A 98 -0.77 -6.17 2.15
C PHE A 98 -0.07 -5.61 0.91
N GLY A 99 0.99 -6.30 0.50
CA GLY A 99 1.71 -6.06 -0.73
C GLY A 99 1.62 -7.23 -1.70
N PHE A 100 2.13 -7.05 -2.89
CA PHE A 100 2.27 -8.09 -3.89
C PHE A 100 3.59 -7.94 -4.66
N LYS A 101 4.05 -9.04 -5.22
CA LYS A 101 5.32 -9.09 -5.96
C LYS A 101 5.24 -8.24 -7.23
N THR A 102 6.23 -7.37 -7.41
CA THR A 102 6.41 -6.52 -8.60
C THR A 102 7.84 -6.63 -9.10
N LYS A 103 8.11 -6.11 -10.30
CA LYS A 103 9.48 -6.01 -10.87
C LYS A 103 10.20 -4.74 -10.44
N ILE A 104 9.47 -3.75 -9.93
CA ILE A 104 10.00 -2.46 -9.46
C ILE A 104 10.28 -2.50 -7.96
N LYS A 105 11.01 -1.51 -7.45
CA LYS A 105 11.26 -1.37 -6.01
C LYS A 105 9.95 -1.31 -5.24
N SER A 106 9.79 -2.16 -4.24
CA SER A 106 8.56 -2.28 -3.47
C SER A 106 8.82 -2.13 -1.98
N PHE A 107 7.96 -1.35 -1.34
CA PHE A 107 7.96 -1.10 0.08
C PHE A 107 6.61 -1.57 0.64
N VAL A 108 6.62 -2.29 1.75
CA VAL A 108 5.39 -2.64 2.47
C VAL A 108 5.41 -2.02 3.86
N LEU A 109 4.36 -1.27 4.18
CA LEU A 109 4.17 -0.67 5.50
C LEU A 109 3.31 -1.60 6.36
N ILE A 110 3.91 -2.13 7.42
CA ILE A 110 3.23 -2.97 8.41
C ILE A 110 2.74 -2.09 9.55
N GLN A 111 1.43 -1.98 9.67
CA GLN A 111 0.76 -1.13 10.67
C GLN A 111 0.13 -1.94 11.80
N ASN A 112 -0.17 -3.22 11.56
CA ASN A 112 -0.84 -4.08 12.53
C ASN A 112 0.09 -5.19 13.03
N ILE A 113 0.43 -5.13 14.31
CA ILE A 113 1.27 -6.12 14.99
C ILE A 113 0.49 -7.31 15.55
N LEU A 114 -0.82 -7.18 15.74
CA LEU A 114 -1.65 -8.22 16.36
C LEU A 114 -1.48 -9.61 15.74
N PRO A 115 -1.35 -9.75 14.40
CA PRO A 115 -1.10 -11.05 13.79
C PRO A 115 0.19 -11.75 14.22
N PHE A 116 1.16 -11.01 14.76
CA PHE A 116 2.44 -11.55 15.21
C PHE A 116 2.45 -11.92 16.70
N VAL A 117 1.53 -11.36 17.49
CA VAL A 117 1.49 -11.56 18.95
C VAL A 117 0.26 -12.35 19.42
N SER A 118 -0.84 -12.32 18.68
CA SER A 118 -2.07 -13.06 19.00
C SER A 118 -2.05 -14.46 18.43
N LYS A 119 -2.61 -15.42 19.17
CA LYS A 119 -2.72 -16.84 18.78
C LYS A 119 -4.11 -17.19 18.25
N ASP A 120 -5.03 -16.24 18.09
CA ASP A 120 -6.34 -16.53 17.52
C ASP A 120 -6.27 -16.86 16.02
N LEU A 121 -7.20 -17.69 15.55
CA LEU A 121 -7.22 -18.20 14.18
C LEU A 121 -7.23 -17.08 13.12
N LYS A 122 -7.98 -16.00 13.38
CA LYS A 122 -8.06 -14.85 12.46
C LYS A 122 -6.69 -14.17 12.28
N ASN A 123 -5.98 -13.93 13.39
CA ASN A 123 -4.66 -13.31 13.35
C ASN A 123 -3.60 -14.26 12.78
N MET A 124 -3.71 -15.57 13.01
CA MET A 124 -2.84 -16.56 12.36
C MET A 124 -2.99 -16.53 10.83
N ILE A 125 -4.21 -16.47 10.32
CA ILE A 125 -4.47 -16.35 8.88
C ILE A 125 -3.92 -15.02 8.34
N LEU A 126 -4.17 -13.90 9.02
CA LEU A 126 -3.64 -12.60 8.65
C LEU A 126 -2.11 -12.59 8.64
N LYS A 127 -1.47 -13.24 9.61
CA LYS A 127 -0.01 -13.40 9.67
C LYS A 127 0.54 -14.05 8.40
N ILE A 128 -0.11 -15.09 7.88
CA ILE A 128 0.33 -15.77 6.64
C ILE A 128 0.33 -14.77 5.47
N PHE A 129 -0.71 -13.97 5.30
CA PHE A 129 -0.78 -12.98 4.22
C PHE A 129 0.20 -11.83 4.38
N ILE A 130 0.40 -11.34 5.62
CA ILE A 130 1.38 -10.29 5.92
C ILE A 130 2.80 -10.82 5.68
N SER A 131 3.10 -12.03 6.13
CA SER A 131 4.38 -12.72 5.88
C SER A 131 4.69 -12.84 4.40
N ARG A 132 3.66 -13.18 3.60
CA ARG A 132 3.80 -13.23 2.14
C ARG A 132 4.09 -11.84 1.55
N SER A 133 3.46 -10.80 2.08
CA SER A 133 3.70 -9.41 1.66
C SER A 133 5.13 -8.97 1.99
N ILE A 134 5.62 -9.29 3.20
CA ILE A 134 7.00 -9.04 3.63
C ILE A 134 7.98 -9.72 2.67
N LYS A 135 7.84 -11.03 2.44
CA LYS A 135 8.72 -11.81 1.55
C LYS A 135 8.69 -11.37 0.09
N SER A 136 7.61 -10.73 -0.36
CA SER A 136 7.47 -10.25 -1.73
C SER A 136 7.94 -8.82 -1.95
N SER A 137 8.26 -8.08 -0.88
CA SER A 137 8.68 -6.68 -0.92
C SER A 137 10.21 -6.56 -0.76
N ASN A 138 10.80 -5.52 -1.35
CA ASN A 138 12.24 -5.25 -1.19
C ASN A 138 12.55 -4.63 0.18
N TYR A 139 11.60 -3.84 0.73
CA TYR A 139 11.77 -3.14 1.99
C TYR A 139 10.50 -3.25 2.83
N VAL A 140 10.68 -3.41 4.14
CA VAL A 140 9.61 -3.42 5.13
C VAL A 140 9.72 -2.17 5.98
N LEU A 141 8.63 -1.41 6.03
CA LEU A 141 8.50 -0.22 6.85
C LEU A 141 7.61 -0.54 8.05
N VAL A 142 7.99 -0.07 9.21
CA VAL A 142 7.23 -0.25 10.46
C VAL A 142 7.18 1.08 11.22
N GLN A 143 6.09 1.30 11.96
CA GLN A 143 5.89 2.55 12.68
C GLN A 143 6.69 2.62 14.00
N LEU A 144 6.96 1.47 14.62
CA LEU A 144 7.53 1.40 15.97
C LEU A 144 8.72 0.45 16.00
N LYS A 145 9.74 0.80 16.80
CA LYS A 145 10.97 0.01 16.95
C LYS A 145 10.70 -1.44 17.39
N HIS A 146 9.82 -1.66 18.36
CA HIS A 146 9.49 -3.00 18.81
C HIS A 146 8.82 -3.88 17.73
N MET A 147 8.11 -3.28 16.76
CA MET A 147 7.59 -4.01 15.58
C MET A 147 8.73 -4.49 14.70
N SER A 148 9.76 -3.66 14.51
CA SER A 148 10.95 -4.05 13.77
C SER A 148 11.66 -5.24 14.41
N GLU A 149 11.79 -5.24 15.74
CA GLU A 149 12.42 -6.32 16.50
C GLU A 149 11.64 -7.65 16.41
N LEU A 150 10.31 -7.58 16.46
CA LEU A 150 9.43 -8.74 16.32
C LEU A 150 9.46 -9.33 14.91
N ILE A 151 9.34 -8.47 13.90
CA ILE A 151 9.36 -8.90 12.50
C ILE A 151 10.75 -9.42 12.13
N GLY A 152 11.83 -8.75 12.54
CA GLY A 152 13.21 -9.16 12.24
C GLY A 152 13.65 -10.46 12.90
N LYS A 153 12.94 -10.94 13.93
CA LYS A 153 13.17 -12.28 14.53
C LYS A 153 12.52 -13.41 13.71
N GLU A 154 11.54 -13.10 12.88
CA GLU A 154 10.79 -14.09 12.09
C GLU A 154 11.22 -14.15 10.62
N TYR A 155 11.89 -13.13 10.10
CA TYR A 155 12.28 -12.95 8.68
C TYR A 155 13.71 -12.47 8.52
#